data_1370e6d777dffed76a261c5d313d1f71
#
_entry.id   1370e6d777dffed76a261c5d313d1f71
#
_cell.length_a   1.000
_cell.length_b   1.000
_cell.length_c   1.000
_cell.angle_alpha   90.00
_cell.angle_beta   90.00
_cell.angle_gamma   90.00
#
_symmetry.space_group_name_H-M   'P 1'
#
loop_
_entity.id
_entity.type
_entity.pdbx_description
1 polymer ?
#
loop_
_entity_poly.entity_id
_entity_poly.type
_entity_poly.pdbx_seq_one_letter_code
_entity_poly.pdbx_strand_id
1 'polypeptide(L)'
;MTLSGWLPWALLSALFAALTAIFAKVGIEAIESDFATLLRTVVVALTLGALIYATGKWQSPFEIPPKSALFLVLSALATGASWICYFRALKLGDASRVAPVDKLSVVLVAVFATAFLGERPGLREWLGIALVGGGVLLLSLRSGQ
;
A
#
# COMPACT_ATOMS: atom_id res chain seq x y z
N MET A 1 -1.30 28.95 4.03
CA MET A 1 -0.95 27.53 4.31
C MET A 1 -0.29 26.97 3.06
N THR A 2 1.02 26.91 3.02
CA THR A 2 1.74 26.19 1.95
C THR A 2 1.47 24.70 2.16
N LEU A 3 0.73 24.10 1.25
CA LEU A 3 0.59 22.65 1.21
C LEU A 3 2.01 22.08 1.12
N SER A 4 2.43 21.33 2.14
CA SER A 4 3.74 20.68 2.13
C SER A 4 3.84 19.86 0.83
N GLY A 5 4.99 19.90 0.14
CA GLY A 5 5.14 19.35 -1.22
C GLY A 5 4.82 17.85 -1.36
N TRP A 6 4.74 17.11 -0.24
CA TRP A 6 4.36 15.68 -0.21
C TRP A 6 2.84 15.45 -0.24
N LEU A 7 2.02 16.40 0.26
CA LEU A 7 0.58 16.20 0.45
C LEU A 7 -0.20 15.93 -0.85
N PRO A 8 0.02 16.67 -1.96
CA PRO A 8 -0.65 16.38 -3.22
C PRO A 8 -0.37 14.96 -3.73
N TRP A 9 0.86 14.51 -3.60
CA TRP A 9 1.26 13.15 -4.00
C TRP A 9 0.60 12.08 -3.14
N ALA A 10 0.46 12.31 -1.84
CA ALA A 10 -0.24 11.40 -0.93
C ALA A 10 -1.73 11.31 -1.26
N LEU A 11 -2.38 12.43 -1.58
CA LEU A 11 -3.79 12.45 -1.98
C LEU A 11 -4.02 11.73 -3.32
N LEU A 12 -3.15 11.95 -4.31
CA LEU A 12 -3.21 11.22 -5.57
C LEU A 12 -2.99 9.71 -5.36
N SER A 13 -2.04 9.34 -4.50
CA SER A 13 -1.83 7.93 -4.13
C SER A 13 -3.08 7.31 -3.51
N ALA A 14 -3.75 8.02 -2.61
CA ALA A 14 -4.98 7.55 -2.00
C ALA A 14 -6.11 7.34 -3.02
N LEU A 15 -6.27 8.26 -3.98
CA LEU A 15 -7.22 8.12 -5.07
C LEU A 15 -6.94 6.86 -5.92
N PHE A 16 -5.70 6.68 -6.35
CA PHE A 16 -5.32 5.50 -7.14
C PHE A 16 -5.43 4.20 -6.33
N ALA A 17 -5.17 4.24 -5.01
CA ALA A 17 -5.39 3.08 -4.15
C ALA A 17 -6.87 2.70 -4.06
N ALA A 18 -7.78 3.68 -4.01
CA ALA A 18 -9.22 3.42 -4.04
C ALA A 18 -9.67 2.79 -5.37
N LEU A 19 -9.24 3.35 -6.51
CA LEU A 19 -9.50 2.78 -7.83
C LEU A 19 -8.93 1.36 -7.95
N THR A 20 -7.73 1.13 -7.43
CA THR A 20 -7.12 -0.20 -7.38
C THR A 20 -8.00 -1.20 -6.64
N ALA A 21 -8.56 -0.85 -5.48
CA ALA A 21 -9.41 -1.75 -4.70
C ALA A 21 -10.67 -2.15 -5.47
N ILE A 22 -11.31 -1.19 -6.14
CA ILE A 22 -12.52 -1.44 -6.94
C ILE A 22 -12.21 -2.31 -8.16
N PHE A 23 -11.20 -1.93 -8.96
CA PHE A 23 -10.82 -2.71 -10.14
C PHE A 23 -10.33 -4.13 -9.78
N ALA A 24 -9.57 -4.25 -8.67
CA ALA A 24 -9.15 -5.55 -8.18
C ALA A 24 -10.34 -6.42 -7.79
N LYS A 25 -11.32 -5.87 -7.06
CA LYS A 25 -12.52 -6.62 -6.64
C LYS A 25 -13.26 -7.20 -7.83
N VAL A 26 -13.48 -6.41 -8.87
CA VAL A 26 -14.13 -6.88 -10.10
C VAL A 26 -13.24 -7.89 -10.84
N GLY A 27 -11.94 -7.60 -10.95
CA GLY A 27 -11.02 -8.44 -11.72
C GLY A 27 -10.76 -9.84 -11.15
N ILE A 28 -10.92 -10.02 -9.83
CA ILE A 28 -10.68 -11.33 -9.19
C ILE A 28 -11.91 -12.25 -9.13
N GLU A 29 -13.07 -11.81 -9.59
CA GLU A 29 -14.31 -12.60 -9.48
C GLU A 29 -14.19 -13.96 -10.18
N ALA A 30 -13.62 -13.99 -11.38
CA ALA A 30 -13.57 -15.17 -12.25
C ALA A 30 -12.22 -15.90 -12.23
N ILE A 31 -11.21 -15.41 -11.51
CA ILE A 31 -9.85 -15.98 -11.52
C ILE A 31 -9.31 -16.19 -10.10
N GLU A 32 -8.25 -16.96 -10.01
CA GLU A 32 -7.57 -17.22 -8.74
C GLU A 32 -6.86 -15.97 -8.24
N SER A 33 -6.99 -15.66 -6.95
CA SER A 33 -6.48 -14.42 -6.35
C SER A 33 -4.97 -14.26 -6.47
N ASP A 34 -4.22 -15.35 -6.32
CA ASP A 34 -2.76 -15.32 -6.39
C ASP A 34 -2.29 -15.09 -7.82
N PHE A 35 -2.98 -15.71 -8.80
CA PHE A 35 -2.71 -15.49 -10.22
C PHE A 35 -3.07 -14.06 -10.65
N ALA A 36 -4.19 -13.52 -10.16
CA ALA A 36 -4.56 -12.12 -10.37
C ALA A 36 -3.48 -11.17 -9.85
N THR A 37 -2.92 -11.47 -8.67
CA THR A 37 -1.84 -10.70 -8.07
C THR A 37 -0.58 -10.74 -8.96
N LEU A 38 -0.20 -11.90 -9.47
CA LEU A 38 0.92 -12.05 -10.40
C LEU A 38 0.71 -11.24 -11.68
N LEU A 39 -0.43 -11.42 -12.34
CA LEU A 39 -0.77 -10.74 -13.59
C LEU A 39 -0.70 -9.20 -13.43
N ARG A 40 -1.32 -8.69 -12.37
CA ARG A 40 -1.25 -7.27 -12.03
C ARG A 40 0.18 -6.79 -11.81
N THR A 41 1.00 -7.58 -11.11
CA THR A 41 2.40 -7.22 -10.82
C THR A 41 3.21 -7.09 -12.11
N VAL A 42 3.01 -7.98 -13.08
CA VAL A 42 3.64 -7.91 -14.40
C VAL A 42 3.23 -6.63 -15.13
N VAL A 43 1.93 -6.30 -15.14
CA VAL A 43 1.44 -5.06 -15.76
C VAL A 43 2.06 -3.83 -15.10
N VAL A 44 2.13 -3.79 -13.77
CA VAL A 44 2.76 -2.69 -13.02
C VAL A 44 4.25 -2.57 -13.38
N ALA A 45 4.98 -3.69 -13.41
CA ALA A 45 6.39 -3.71 -13.74
C ALA A 45 6.65 -3.19 -15.17
N LEU A 46 5.86 -3.64 -16.14
CA LEU A 46 5.97 -3.17 -17.54
C LEU A 46 5.65 -1.67 -17.67
N THR A 47 4.59 -1.21 -17.01
CA THR A 47 4.18 0.20 -17.03
C THR A 47 5.27 1.11 -16.43
N LEU A 48 5.81 0.72 -15.27
CA LEU A 48 6.89 1.48 -14.62
C LEU A 48 8.17 1.43 -15.45
N GLY A 49 8.51 0.27 -16.03
CA GLY A 49 9.68 0.12 -16.91
C GLY A 49 9.57 1.04 -18.14
N ALA A 50 8.41 1.04 -18.80
CA ALA A 50 8.15 1.92 -19.94
C ALA A 50 8.23 3.41 -19.54
N LEU A 51 7.68 3.79 -18.40
CA LEU A 51 7.73 5.16 -17.88
C LEU A 51 9.17 5.61 -17.61
N ILE A 52 9.96 4.77 -16.93
CA ILE A 52 11.36 5.08 -16.60
C ILE A 52 12.18 5.21 -17.87
N TYR A 53 11.96 4.33 -18.85
CA TYR A 53 12.62 4.39 -20.15
C TYR A 53 12.26 5.67 -20.91
N ALA A 54 10.96 5.98 -21.01
CA ALA A 54 10.47 7.17 -21.71
C ALA A 54 10.90 8.49 -21.07
N THR A 55 11.11 8.51 -19.75
CA THR A 55 11.57 9.70 -19.02
C THR A 55 13.09 9.82 -18.92
N GLY A 56 13.84 8.88 -19.48
CA GLY A 56 15.31 8.87 -19.43
C GLY A 56 15.91 8.69 -18.03
N LYS A 57 15.12 8.16 -17.08
CA LYS A 57 15.54 7.97 -15.68
C LYS A 57 16.09 6.58 -15.39
N TRP A 58 16.50 5.87 -16.44
CA TRP A 58 17.06 4.54 -16.28
C TRP A 58 18.39 4.60 -15.53
N GLN A 59 18.54 3.78 -14.50
CA GLN A 59 19.77 3.60 -13.76
C GLN A 59 20.19 2.13 -13.81
N SER A 60 21.50 1.88 -13.85
CA SER A 60 22.01 0.51 -13.81
C SER A 60 21.73 -0.13 -12.45
N PRO A 61 21.07 -1.29 -12.39
CA PRO A 61 20.86 -2.01 -11.12
C PRO A 61 22.17 -2.38 -10.41
N PHE A 62 23.28 -2.51 -11.14
CA PHE A 62 24.59 -2.87 -10.60
C PHE A 62 25.30 -1.71 -9.89
N GLU A 63 24.83 -0.46 -10.09
CA GLU A 63 25.37 0.74 -9.44
C GLU A 63 24.65 1.11 -8.15
N ILE A 64 23.62 0.34 -7.79
CA ILE A 64 22.84 0.59 -6.56
C ILE A 64 23.67 0.17 -5.34
N PRO A 65 23.81 1.03 -4.33
CA PRO A 65 24.49 0.67 -3.08
C PRO A 65 23.89 -0.61 -2.47
N PRO A 66 24.72 -1.56 -1.99
CA PRO A 66 24.23 -2.86 -1.49
C PRO A 66 23.18 -2.73 -0.38
N LYS A 67 23.32 -1.75 0.50
CA LYS A 67 22.34 -1.46 1.55
C LYS A 67 20.98 -1.09 0.95
N SER A 68 20.95 -0.20 -0.04
CA SER A 68 19.71 0.20 -0.71
C SER A 68 19.09 -0.97 -1.46
N ALA A 69 19.88 -1.76 -2.16
CA ALA A 69 19.43 -2.97 -2.87
C ALA A 69 18.77 -3.95 -1.89
N LEU A 70 19.39 -4.23 -0.74
CA LEU A 70 18.85 -5.13 0.28
C LEU A 70 17.47 -4.64 0.78
N PHE A 71 17.36 -3.37 1.16
CA PHE A 71 16.10 -2.84 1.69
C PHE A 71 15.02 -2.75 0.61
N LEU A 72 15.36 -2.49 -0.64
CA LEU A 72 14.40 -2.55 -1.76
C LEU A 72 13.88 -3.96 -1.99
N VAL A 73 14.75 -4.98 -1.92
CA VAL A 73 14.33 -6.38 -2.04
C VAL A 73 13.43 -6.77 -0.88
N LEU A 74 13.78 -6.44 0.36
CA LEU A 74 12.94 -6.72 1.53
C LEU A 74 11.57 -6.02 1.41
N SER A 75 11.55 -4.77 0.96
CA SER A 75 10.31 -4.02 0.71
C SER A 75 9.46 -4.68 -0.38
N ALA A 76 10.09 -5.15 -1.47
CA ALA A 76 9.38 -5.84 -2.55
C ALA A 76 8.75 -7.16 -2.07
N LEU A 77 9.48 -7.94 -1.27
CA LEU A 77 8.96 -9.18 -0.68
C LEU A 77 7.77 -8.89 0.27
N ALA A 78 7.89 -7.89 1.12
CA ALA A 78 6.81 -7.46 2.00
C ALA A 78 5.58 -6.98 1.20
N THR A 79 5.79 -6.23 0.12
CA THR A 79 4.72 -5.78 -0.79
C THR A 79 4.03 -6.98 -1.44
N GLY A 80 4.78 -7.94 -1.96
CA GLY A 80 4.23 -9.16 -2.57
C GLY A 80 3.38 -9.95 -1.58
N ALA A 81 3.88 -10.17 -0.37
CA ALA A 81 3.14 -10.84 0.70
C ALA A 81 1.85 -10.07 1.08
N SER A 82 1.94 -8.75 1.23
CA SER A 82 0.79 -7.88 1.50
C SER A 82 -0.27 -8.00 0.41
N TRP A 83 0.12 -7.95 -0.86
CA TRP A 83 -0.82 -8.05 -1.99
C TRP A 83 -1.51 -9.41 -2.08
N ILE A 84 -0.79 -10.51 -1.85
CA ILE A 84 -1.39 -11.85 -1.78
C ILE A 84 -2.47 -11.89 -0.70
N CYS A 85 -2.16 -11.41 0.51
CA CYS A 85 -3.12 -11.35 1.60
C CYS A 85 -4.32 -10.46 1.28
N TYR A 86 -4.06 -9.27 0.71
CA TYR A 86 -5.10 -8.31 0.34
C TYR A 86 -6.06 -8.85 -0.73
N PHE A 87 -5.52 -9.47 -1.79
CA PHE A 87 -6.34 -10.04 -2.85
C PHE A 87 -7.16 -11.24 -2.37
N ARG A 88 -6.59 -12.09 -1.51
CA ARG A 88 -7.35 -13.18 -0.85
C ARG A 88 -8.47 -12.61 0.02
N ALA A 89 -8.20 -11.55 0.78
CA ALA A 89 -9.23 -10.89 1.58
C ALA A 89 -10.33 -10.29 0.70
N LEU A 90 -10.00 -9.64 -0.43
CA LEU A 90 -10.97 -9.12 -1.39
C LEU A 90 -11.80 -10.22 -2.06
N LYS A 91 -11.24 -11.42 -2.27
CA LYS A 91 -11.99 -12.58 -2.79
C LYS A 91 -13.06 -13.03 -1.79
N LEU A 92 -12.76 -12.99 -0.51
CA LEU A 92 -13.63 -13.48 0.57
C LEU A 92 -14.59 -12.42 1.12
N GLY A 93 -14.25 -11.14 1.04
CA GLY A 93 -14.99 -10.06 1.65
C GLY A 93 -15.29 -8.89 0.71
N ASP A 94 -16.14 -7.98 1.19
CA ASP A 94 -16.48 -6.76 0.46
C ASP A 94 -15.33 -5.76 0.47
N ALA A 95 -15.09 -5.10 -0.66
CA ALA A 95 -14.04 -4.08 -0.78
C ALA A 95 -14.19 -2.94 0.24
N SER A 96 -15.43 -2.56 0.55
CA SER A 96 -15.75 -1.53 1.55
C SER A 96 -15.33 -1.89 2.99
N ARG A 97 -15.12 -3.17 3.26
CA ARG A 97 -14.66 -3.71 4.55
C ARG A 97 -13.16 -4.01 4.54
N VAL A 98 -12.71 -4.66 3.49
CA VAL A 98 -11.30 -5.09 3.36
C VAL A 98 -10.36 -3.89 3.23
N ALA A 99 -10.70 -2.90 2.40
CA ALA A 99 -9.83 -1.75 2.19
C ALA A 99 -9.59 -0.90 3.46
N PRO A 100 -10.60 -0.60 4.31
CA PRO A 100 -10.33 0.06 5.59
C PRO A 100 -9.46 -0.78 6.55
N VAL A 101 -9.69 -2.09 6.65
CA VAL A 101 -8.89 -2.97 7.53
C VAL A 101 -7.42 -2.99 7.11
N ASP A 102 -7.12 -3.00 5.83
CA ASP A 102 -5.77 -2.85 5.30
C ASP A 102 -5.09 -1.56 5.80
N LYS A 103 -5.86 -0.51 6.06
CA LYS A 103 -5.35 0.77 6.58
C LYS A 103 -4.90 0.73 8.05
N LEU A 104 -5.07 -0.38 8.77
CA LEU A 104 -4.37 -0.59 10.05
C LEU A 104 -2.85 -0.52 9.88
N SER A 105 -2.35 -0.76 8.67
CA SER A 105 -0.94 -0.53 8.31
C SER A 105 -0.47 0.90 8.64
N VAL A 106 -1.33 1.90 8.60
CA VAL A 106 -0.99 3.30 8.98
C VAL A 106 -0.55 3.38 10.45
N VAL A 107 -1.25 2.68 11.34
CA VAL A 107 -0.90 2.62 12.77
C VAL A 107 0.44 1.90 12.96
N LEU A 108 0.63 0.77 12.27
CA LEU A 108 1.87 0.01 12.34
C LEU A 108 3.06 0.80 11.79
N VAL A 109 2.88 1.52 10.69
CA VAL A 109 3.92 2.40 10.12
C VAL A 109 4.33 3.47 11.12
N ALA A 110 3.39 4.12 11.79
CA ALA A 110 3.71 5.15 12.80
C ALA A 110 4.49 4.57 13.98
N VAL A 111 4.12 3.39 14.46
CA VAL A 111 4.86 2.68 15.53
C VAL A 111 6.26 2.30 15.06
N PHE A 112 6.40 1.72 13.87
CA PHE A 112 7.70 1.31 13.34
C PHE A 112 8.59 2.50 12.99
N ALA A 113 8.04 3.58 12.43
CA ALA A 113 8.78 4.80 12.14
C ALA A 113 9.34 5.44 13.43
N THR A 114 8.54 5.45 14.50
CA THR A 114 8.99 5.92 15.81
C THR A 114 10.09 5.01 16.38
N ALA A 115 9.92 3.69 16.30
CA ALA A 115 10.83 2.73 16.92
C ALA A 115 12.16 2.57 16.13
N PHE A 116 12.11 2.56 14.80
CA PHE A 116 13.26 2.22 13.95
C PHE A 116 13.86 3.40 13.20
N LEU A 117 13.05 4.40 12.85
CA LEU A 117 13.52 5.58 12.12
C LEU A 117 13.75 6.78 13.04
N GLY A 118 13.37 6.67 14.32
CA GLY A 118 13.53 7.76 15.29
C GLY A 118 12.61 8.96 15.04
N GLU A 119 11.54 8.77 14.23
CA GLU A 119 10.53 9.81 14.01
C GLU A 119 9.79 10.11 15.32
N ARG A 120 9.41 11.37 15.51
CA ARG A 120 8.70 11.82 16.72
C ARG A 120 7.39 12.52 16.35
N PRO A 121 6.33 11.75 16.02
CA PRO A 121 5.05 12.34 15.74
C PRO A 121 4.53 13.14 16.94
N GLY A 122 3.94 14.31 16.67
CA GLY A 122 3.34 15.14 17.71
C GLY A 122 2.02 14.57 18.21
N LEU A 123 1.48 15.15 19.28
CA LEU A 123 0.22 14.70 19.89
C LEU A 123 -0.96 14.69 18.89
N ARG A 124 -1.01 15.72 18.00
CA ARG A 124 -2.06 15.78 16.96
C ARG A 124 -1.97 14.64 15.97
N GLU A 125 -0.76 14.25 15.59
CA GLU A 125 -0.52 13.12 14.67
C GLU A 125 -0.92 11.80 15.33
N TRP A 126 -0.53 11.57 16.59
CA TRP A 126 -0.96 10.40 17.35
C TRP A 126 -2.48 10.31 17.53
N LEU A 127 -3.15 11.43 17.78
CA LEU A 127 -4.62 11.48 17.84
C LEU A 127 -5.24 11.12 16.48
N GLY A 128 -4.71 11.65 15.37
CA GLY A 128 -5.16 11.30 14.02
C GLY A 128 -5.00 9.81 13.72
N ILE A 129 -3.83 9.24 14.04
CA ILE A 129 -3.52 7.81 13.87
C ILE A 129 -4.47 6.93 14.72
N ALA A 130 -4.70 7.33 15.97
CA ALA A 130 -5.63 6.62 16.86
C ALA A 130 -7.08 6.64 16.35
N LEU A 131 -7.53 7.76 15.78
CA LEU A 131 -8.85 7.88 15.16
C LEU A 131 -8.98 6.96 13.93
N VAL A 132 -7.95 6.89 13.08
CA VAL A 132 -7.93 5.96 11.94
C VAL A 132 -8.00 4.52 12.44
N GLY A 133 -7.16 4.14 13.41
CA GLY A 133 -7.15 2.80 13.99
C GLY A 133 -8.49 2.44 14.64
N GLY A 134 -9.05 3.34 15.45
CA GLY A 134 -10.34 3.17 16.10
C GLY A 134 -11.50 3.02 15.10
N GLY A 135 -11.51 3.84 14.04
CA GLY A 135 -12.51 3.74 12.97
C GLY A 135 -12.44 2.40 12.23
N VAL A 136 -11.23 1.91 11.94
CA VAL A 136 -11.05 0.59 11.31
C VAL A 136 -11.52 -0.54 12.22
N LEU A 137 -11.20 -0.48 13.52
CA LEU A 137 -11.67 -1.49 14.48
C LEU A 137 -13.20 -1.53 14.55
N LEU A 138 -13.87 -0.37 14.59
CA LEU A 138 -15.33 -0.31 14.56
C LEU A 138 -15.92 -0.95 13.30
N LEU A 139 -15.29 -0.76 12.14
CA LEU A 139 -15.70 -1.39 10.88
C LEU A 139 -15.50 -2.90 10.89
N SER A 140 -14.45 -3.39 11.55
CA SER A 140 -14.14 -4.82 11.64
C SER A 140 -15.09 -5.56 12.60
N LEU A 141 -15.54 -4.93 13.68
CA LEU A 141 -16.42 -5.53 14.68
C LEU A 141 -17.87 -5.74 14.20
N ARG A 142 -18.30 -5.10 13.12
CA ARG A 142 -19.66 -5.20 12.57
C ARG A 142 -19.86 -6.44 11.68
N SER A 143 -19.30 -7.57 12.06
CA SER A 143 -19.34 -8.85 11.33
C SER A 143 -20.47 -9.76 11.83
N GLY A 144 -21.69 -9.27 11.87
CA GLY A 144 -22.82 -10.04 12.36
C GLY A 144 -24.16 -9.62 11.75
N GLN A 145 -24.29 -9.73 10.41
CA GLN A 145 -25.61 -9.87 9.74
C GLN A 145 -25.42 -10.59 8.42
#